data_fbf8ffb4d0ecbde8100a5cf724a50d42
#
_entry.id   fbf8ffb4d0ecbde8100a5cf724a50d42
#
_cell.length_a   1.000
_cell.length_b   1.000
_cell.length_c   1.000
_cell.angle_alpha   90.00
_cell.angle_beta   90.00
_cell.angle_gamma   90.00
#
_symmetry.space_group_name_H-M   'P 1'
#
loop_
_entity.id
_entity.type
_entity.pdbx_description
1 polymer ?
#
loop_
_entity_poly.entity_id
_entity_poly.type
_entity_poly.pdbx_seq_one_letter_code
_entity_poly.pdbx_strand_id
1 'polypeptide(L)'
;MKLHNLVLVLFTTFSLVEASNAHPPSQPKTFLALGDSYTIGEGVDEPSRWPNQLVAELNKEKQQFEQPTILAKTGWTTDELLQALDTASLETTYDYVSLLIGVNNQYRNRTVTSFEPEFKALLSRAIAFANNNTKKVFVLSIPDWGVTPFAKDRDSEKIAEEIAAYNTAIERICDEKGVTFFDITPISKRALNNPDYLADDQLHPSAQMYAEWVAEIRSFFNE
;
A
#
# COMPACT_ATOMS: atom_id res chain seq x y z
N MET A 1 -16.03 77.37 -52.83
CA MET A 1 -16.58 76.51 -51.73
C MET A 1 -15.98 75.14 -51.88
N LYS A 2 -14.93 74.80 -51.11
CA LYS A 2 -14.26 73.50 -51.18
C LYS A 2 -14.76 72.62 -50.02
N LEU A 3 -15.46 71.51 -50.33
CA LEU A 3 -15.85 70.51 -49.34
C LEU A 3 -14.63 69.63 -48.99
N HIS A 4 -14.32 69.57 -47.69
CA HIS A 4 -13.32 68.69 -47.16
C HIS A 4 -14.06 67.40 -46.66
N ASN A 5 -13.77 66.32 -47.33
CA ASN A 5 -14.22 64.97 -46.84
C ASN A 5 -13.35 64.52 -45.68
N LEU A 6 -13.97 64.36 -44.50
CA LEU A 6 -13.33 63.75 -43.33
C LEU A 6 -13.54 62.25 -43.41
N VAL A 7 -12.46 61.49 -43.62
CA VAL A 7 -12.50 60.01 -43.53
C VAL A 7 -12.24 59.61 -42.11
N LEU A 8 -13.26 59.04 -41.44
CA LEU A 8 -13.16 58.48 -40.11
C LEU A 8 -12.66 57.01 -40.22
N VAL A 9 -11.42 56.76 -39.80
CA VAL A 9 -10.84 55.38 -39.73
C VAL A 9 -11.19 54.81 -38.35
N LEU A 10 -12.10 53.80 -38.32
CA LEU A 10 -12.38 53.02 -37.11
C LEU A 10 -11.29 51.96 -36.95
N PHE A 11 -10.45 52.08 -35.93
CA PHE A 11 -9.59 50.97 -35.49
C PHE A 11 -10.38 50.05 -34.58
N THR A 12 -10.74 48.84 -35.08
CA THR A 12 -11.26 47.77 -34.29
C THR A 12 -10.07 47.00 -33.68
N THR A 13 -9.85 47.13 -32.38
CA THR A 13 -8.91 46.32 -31.62
C THR A 13 -9.50 44.93 -31.43
N PHE A 14 -8.95 43.94 -32.11
CA PHE A 14 -9.26 42.54 -31.90
C PHE A 14 -8.46 42.09 -30.67
N SER A 15 -9.12 41.93 -29.51
CA SER A 15 -8.53 41.29 -28.34
C SER A 15 -8.52 39.77 -28.59
N LEU A 16 -7.33 39.20 -28.84
CA LEU A 16 -7.09 37.79 -28.80
C LEU A 16 -7.28 37.31 -27.33
N VAL A 17 -8.40 36.67 -27.07
CA VAL A 17 -8.57 35.89 -25.83
C VAL A 17 -7.74 34.62 -26.00
N GLU A 18 -6.56 34.57 -25.37
CA GLU A 18 -5.82 33.33 -25.24
C GLU A 18 -6.67 32.34 -24.45
N ALA A 19 -7.20 31.31 -25.12
CA ALA A 19 -7.83 30.19 -24.47
C ALA A 19 -6.74 29.45 -23.68
N SER A 20 -6.76 29.61 -22.35
CA SER A 20 -5.96 28.82 -21.44
C SER A 20 -6.26 27.35 -21.70
N ASN A 21 -5.30 26.60 -22.24
CA ASN A 21 -5.34 25.13 -22.32
C ASN A 21 -5.17 24.54 -20.91
N ALA A 22 -6.12 24.80 -20.02
CA ALA A 22 -6.21 24.07 -18.77
C ALA A 22 -6.56 22.62 -19.11
N HIS A 23 -5.59 21.70 -19.00
CA HIS A 23 -5.87 20.28 -19.00
C HIS A 23 -6.91 20.01 -17.88
N PRO A 24 -7.95 19.20 -18.15
CA PRO A 24 -8.84 18.80 -17.08
C PRO A 24 -8.02 18.17 -15.95
N PRO A 25 -8.36 18.43 -14.68
CA PRO A 25 -7.65 17.83 -13.56
C PRO A 25 -7.62 16.32 -13.74
N SER A 26 -6.43 15.71 -13.61
CA SER A 26 -6.29 14.27 -13.63
C SER A 26 -7.16 13.66 -12.53
N GLN A 27 -7.87 12.58 -12.83
CA GLN A 27 -8.62 11.85 -11.81
C GLN A 27 -7.65 11.40 -10.70
N PRO A 28 -8.06 11.47 -9.43
CA PRO A 28 -7.24 10.96 -8.35
C PRO A 28 -6.91 9.47 -8.55
N LYS A 29 -5.71 9.07 -8.15
CA LYS A 29 -5.24 7.68 -8.22
C LYS A 29 -5.93 6.83 -7.17
N THR A 30 -6.17 5.57 -7.49
CA THR A 30 -6.79 4.57 -6.60
C THR A 30 -5.74 3.61 -6.06
N PHE A 31 -5.88 3.22 -4.78
CA PHE A 31 -4.98 2.29 -4.11
C PHE A 31 -5.76 1.22 -3.36
N LEU A 32 -5.46 -0.07 -3.66
CA LEU A 32 -6.00 -1.24 -2.96
C LEU A 32 -4.94 -1.86 -2.06
N ALA A 33 -5.22 -1.94 -0.76
CA ALA A 33 -4.38 -2.61 0.23
C ALA A 33 -5.01 -3.93 0.67
N LEU A 34 -4.33 -5.04 0.37
CA LEU A 34 -4.77 -6.41 0.69
C LEU A 34 -3.95 -6.96 1.87
N GLY A 35 -4.61 -7.62 2.83
CA GLY A 35 -3.85 -8.21 3.94
C GLY A 35 -4.65 -8.74 5.11
N ASP A 36 -4.02 -8.67 6.28
CA ASP A 36 -4.54 -9.11 7.56
C ASP A 36 -4.58 -7.96 8.60
N SER A 37 -4.38 -8.27 9.90
CA SER A 37 -4.36 -7.27 10.97
C SER A 37 -3.31 -6.17 10.77
N TYR A 38 -2.18 -6.49 10.18
CA TYR A 38 -1.14 -5.52 9.87
C TYR A 38 -1.55 -4.51 8.79
N THR A 39 -2.47 -4.88 7.91
CA THR A 39 -2.97 -3.97 6.87
C THR A 39 -4.22 -3.22 7.32
N ILE A 40 -5.15 -3.89 8.05
CA ILE A 40 -6.32 -3.20 8.61
C ILE A 40 -5.92 -2.22 9.72
N GLY A 41 -4.70 -2.35 10.29
CA GLY A 41 -4.20 -1.48 11.34
C GLY A 41 -4.84 -1.79 12.68
N GLU A 42 -4.80 -3.06 13.10
CA GLU A 42 -5.28 -3.45 14.42
C GLU A 42 -4.56 -2.65 15.51
N GLY A 43 -5.31 -2.14 16.49
CA GLY A 43 -4.78 -1.37 17.62
C GLY A 43 -4.53 0.12 17.33
N VAL A 44 -4.74 0.62 16.11
CA VAL A 44 -4.63 2.04 15.78
C VAL A 44 -5.90 2.57 15.12
N ASP A 45 -6.13 3.88 15.22
CA ASP A 45 -7.21 4.57 14.53
C ASP A 45 -6.99 4.60 12.99
N GLU A 46 -8.05 4.84 12.24
CA GLU A 46 -8.01 4.76 10.78
C GLU A 46 -6.94 5.66 10.14
N PRO A 47 -6.78 6.95 10.51
CA PRO A 47 -5.74 7.79 9.93
C PRO A 47 -4.31 7.30 10.21
N SER A 48 -4.11 6.52 11.27
CA SER A 48 -2.81 5.99 11.70
C SER A 48 -2.42 4.66 11.04
N ARG A 49 -3.33 4.02 10.30
CA ARG A 49 -3.03 2.81 9.51
C ARG A 49 -2.03 3.13 8.41
N TRP A 50 -1.08 2.24 8.12
CA TRP A 50 -0.06 2.53 7.13
C TRP A 50 -0.59 2.85 5.73
N PRO A 51 -1.69 2.24 5.20
CA PRO A 51 -2.21 2.61 3.88
C PRO A 51 -2.77 4.04 3.86
N ASN A 52 -3.41 4.47 4.96
CA ASN A 52 -3.94 5.83 5.10
C ASN A 52 -2.81 6.86 5.26
N GLN A 53 -1.78 6.55 6.07
CA GLN A 53 -0.60 7.40 6.19
C GLN A 53 0.14 7.55 4.86
N LEU A 54 0.30 6.44 4.10
CA LEU A 54 0.94 6.47 2.78
C LEU A 54 0.22 7.43 1.84
N VAL A 55 -1.08 7.29 1.69
CA VAL A 55 -1.89 8.19 0.84
C VAL A 55 -1.81 9.64 1.32
N ALA A 56 -1.84 9.87 2.64
CA ALA A 56 -1.70 11.22 3.19
C ALA A 56 -0.33 11.85 2.84
N GLU A 57 0.78 11.09 2.92
CA GLU A 57 2.11 11.58 2.55
C GLU A 57 2.21 11.83 1.03
N LEU A 58 1.72 10.93 0.19
CA LEU A 58 1.72 11.10 -1.27
C LEU A 58 0.90 12.34 -1.69
N ASN A 59 -0.21 12.61 -1.01
CA ASN A 59 -1.03 13.80 -1.28
C ASN A 59 -0.35 15.11 -0.86
N LYS A 60 0.50 15.10 0.19
CA LYS A 60 1.36 16.26 0.52
C LYS A 60 2.35 16.55 -0.63
N GLU A 61 2.80 15.50 -1.33
CA GLU A 61 3.66 15.58 -2.52
C GLU A 61 2.88 15.89 -3.82
N LYS A 62 1.57 16.21 -3.71
CA LYS A 62 0.66 16.54 -4.82
C LYS A 62 0.37 15.38 -5.78
N GLN A 63 0.49 14.14 -5.34
CA GLN A 63 0.25 12.97 -6.18
C GLN A 63 -1.24 12.64 -6.39
N GLN A 64 -2.15 13.26 -5.66
CA GLN A 64 -3.61 13.13 -5.79
C GLN A 64 -4.12 11.69 -5.75
N PHE A 65 -4.15 11.10 -4.57
CA PHE A 65 -4.78 9.81 -4.31
C PHE A 65 -6.14 9.97 -3.62
N GLU A 66 -7.07 9.08 -3.92
CA GLU A 66 -8.26 8.85 -3.09
C GLU A 66 -7.87 8.15 -1.78
N GLN A 67 -8.83 8.06 -0.83
CA GLN A 67 -8.63 7.22 0.34
C GLN A 67 -8.40 5.77 -0.09
N PRO A 68 -7.49 5.03 0.58
CA PRO A 68 -7.18 3.67 0.17
C PRO A 68 -8.40 2.75 0.37
N THR A 69 -8.65 1.88 -0.59
CA THR A 69 -9.53 0.73 -0.39
C THR A 69 -8.74 -0.34 0.36
N ILE A 70 -9.21 -0.74 1.55
CA ILE A 70 -8.55 -1.75 2.37
C ILE A 70 -9.43 -3.01 2.41
N LEU A 71 -8.94 -4.13 1.89
CA LEU A 71 -9.52 -5.45 2.07
C LEU A 71 -8.59 -6.29 2.95
N ALA A 72 -8.80 -6.21 4.23
CA ALA A 72 -7.99 -6.87 5.24
C ALA A 72 -8.82 -7.14 6.50
N LYS A 73 -8.46 -8.17 7.26
CA LYS A 73 -9.12 -8.50 8.53
C LYS A 73 -8.15 -9.20 9.46
N THR A 74 -8.25 -8.87 10.74
CA THR A 74 -7.50 -9.50 11.82
C THR A 74 -7.67 -11.02 11.79
N GLY A 75 -6.53 -11.72 11.83
CA GLY A 75 -6.48 -13.17 11.87
C GLY A 75 -6.50 -13.87 10.51
N TRP A 76 -6.72 -13.17 9.40
CA TRP A 76 -6.79 -13.81 8.09
C TRP A 76 -5.48 -14.49 7.68
N THR A 77 -5.63 -15.71 7.18
CA THR A 77 -4.62 -16.46 6.42
C THR A 77 -4.78 -16.24 4.93
N THR A 78 -3.85 -16.77 4.14
CA THR A 78 -3.87 -16.63 2.68
C THR A 78 -5.14 -17.16 2.01
N ASP A 79 -5.65 -18.33 2.44
CA ASP A 79 -6.89 -18.90 1.94
C ASP A 79 -8.13 -18.09 2.34
N GLU A 80 -8.15 -17.51 3.56
CA GLU A 80 -9.25 -16.64 4.02
C GLU A 80 -9.28 -15.32 3.23
N LEU A 81 -8.13 -14.74 2.90
CA LEU A 81 -8.06 -13.57 2.03
C LEU A 81 -8.47 -13.89 0.59
N LEU A 82 -8.08 -15.07 0.04
CA LEU A 82 -8.55 -15.53 -1.28
C LEU A 82 -10.09 -15.62 -1.31
N GLN A 83 -10.69 -16.25 -0.29
CA GLN A 83 -12.13 -16.37 -0.19
C GLN A 83 -12.83 -14.99 -0.07
N ALA A 84 -12.23 -14.07 0.67
CA ALA A 84 -12.76 -12.70 0.78
C ALA A 84 -12.74 -11.96 -0.56
N LEU A 85 -11.69 -12.12 -1.36
CA LEU A 85 -11.58 -11.56 -2.71
C LEU A 85 -12.66 -12.05 -3.67
N ASP A 86 -13.18 -13.28 -3.48
CA ASP A 86 -14.24 -13.84 -4.33
C ASP A 86 -15.62 -13.25 -4.05
N THR A 87 -15.81 -12.63 -2.90
CA THR A 87 -17.11 -12.10 -2.43
C THR A 87 -17.11 -10.59 -2.21
N ALA A 88 -15.93 -9.95 -2.19
CA ALA A 88 -15.81 -8.52 -1.95
C ALA A 88 -16.33 -7.70 -3.14
N SER A 89 -17.03 -6.60 -2.82
CA SER A 89 -17.41 -5.60 -3.82
C SER A 89 -16.23 -4.63 -4.00
N LEU A 90 -15.34 -4.94 -4.95
CA LEU A 90 -14.17 -4.14 -5.30
C LEU A 90 -14.32 -3.57 -6.71
N GLU A 91 -13.60 -2.49 -6.99
CA GLU A 91 -13.42 -2.02 -8.36
C GLU A 91 -12.68 -3.07 -9.20
N THR A 92 -12.89 -3.02 -10.52
CA THR A 92 -12.24 -3.97 -11.45
C THR A 92 -10.73 -3.78 -11.51
N THR A 93 -10.27 -2.53 -11.36
CA THR A 93 -8.85 -2.16 -11.40
C THR A 93 -8.55 -1.01 -10.45
N TYR A 94 -7.28 -0.95 -10.03
CA TYR A 94 -6.70 0.11 -9.21
C TYR A 94 -5.38 0.57 -9.83
N ASP A 95 -4.99 1.82 -9.57
CA ASP A 95 -3.70 2.35 -10.04
C ASP A 95 -2.52 1.70 -9.32
N TYR A 96 -2.71 1.33 -8.04
CA TYR A 96 -1.71 0.65 -7.22
C TYR A 96 -2.37 -0.41 -6.34
N VAL A 97 -1.64 -1.50 -6.10
CA VAL A 97 -2.08 -2.60 -5.22
C VAL A 97 -0.95 -3.04 -4.32
N SER A 98 -1.22 -3.26 -3.04
CA SER A 98 -0.28 -3.87 -2.10
C SER A 98 -0.79 -5.19 -1.54
N LEU A 99 0.13 -6.06 -1.10
CA LEU A 99 -0.17 -7.31 -0.41
C LEU A 99 0.77 -7.48 0.78
N LEU A 100 0.18 -7.67 1.97
CA LEU A 100 0.89 -8.08 3.19
C LEU A 100 0.05 -9.14 3.89
N ILE A 101 0.49 -10.40 3.85
CA ILE A 101 -0.25 -11.56 4.39
C ILE A 101 0.70 -12.69 4.72
N GLY A 102 0.35 -13.52 5.69
CA GLY A 102 1.06 -14.77 5.97
C GLY A 102 1.46 -14.98 7.42
N VAL A 103 1.45 -13.92 8.25
CA VAL A 103 1.74 -14.08 9.69
C VAL A 103 0.80 -15.08 10.37
N ASN A 104 -0.48 -15.09 10.01
CA ASN A 104 -1.45 -16.01 10.58
C ASN A 104 -1.28 -17.45 10.06
N ASN A 105 -0.73 -17.64 8.85
CA ASN A 105 -0.32 -18.96 8.39
C ASN A 105 0.79 -19.50 9.29
N GLN A 106 1.83 -18.72 9.57
CA GLN A 106 2.92 -19.09 10.48
C GLN A 106 2.40 -19.30 11.91
N TYR A 107 1.61 -18.36 12.46
CA TYR A 107 1.05 -18.45 13.81
C TYR A 107 0.19 -19.72 14.02
N ARG A 108 -0.50 -20.18 12.98
CA ARG A 108 -1.29 -21.42 12.97
C ARG A 108 -0.46 -22.66 12.57
N ASN A 109 0.89 -22.57 12.59
CA ASN A 109 1.82 -23.64 12.25
C ASN A 109 1.61 -24.25 10.85
N ARG A 110 1.14 -23.46 9.88
CA ARG A 110 1.10 -23.90 8.49
C ARG A 110 2.51 -23.87 7.90
N THR A 111 2.80 -24.77 6.97
CA THR A 111 4.13 -24.84 6.36
C THR A 111 4.29 -23.82 5.22
N VAL A 112 5.53 -23.40 4.94
CA VAL A 112 5.83 -22.58 3.76
C VAL A 112 5.38 -23.25 2.48
N THR A 113 5.52 -24.58 2.39
CA THR A 113 5.08 -25.37 1.23
C THR A 113 3.57 -25.27 0.98
N SER A 114 2.74 -25.22 2.04
CA SER A 114 1.30 -25.01 1.89
C SER A 114 0.92 -23.56 1.62
N PHE A 115 1.71 -22.60 2.10
CA PHE A 115 1.53 -21.18 1.93
C PHE A 115 1.82 -20.69 0.49
N GLU A 116 2.92 -21.18 -0.12
CA GLU A 116 3.38 -20.67 -1.42
C GLU A 116 2.32 -20.71 -2.53
N PRO A 117 1.56 -21.79 -2.76
CA PRO A 117 0.56 -21.81 -3.83
C PRO A 117 -0.57 -20.78 -3.59
N GLU A 118 -1.00 -20.59 -2.34
CA GLU A 118 -2.02 -19.62 -1.97
C GLU A 118 -1.50 -18.18 -2.14
N PHE A 119 -0.25 -17.91 -1.72
CA PHE A 119 0.38 -16.62 -1.91
C PHE A 119 0.57 -16.27 -3.40
N LYS A 120 1.00 -17.23 -4.23
CA LYS A 120 1.09 -17.07 -5.70
C LYS A 120 -0.26 -16.72 -6.32
N ALA A 121 -1.34 -17.34 -5.85
CA ALA A 121 -2.69 -17.02 -6.29
C ALA A 121 -3.10 -15.59 -5.89
N LEU A 122 -2.85 -15.18 -4.63
CA LEU A 122 -3.10 -13.83 -4.15
C LEU A 122 -2.31 -12.77 -4.94
N LEU A 123 -1.02 -13.01 -5.16
CA LEU A 123 -0.18 -12.08 -5.93
C LEU A 123 -0.67 -11.96 -7.38
N SER A 124 -1.13 -13.07 -7.98
CA SER A 124 -1.72 -13.03 -9.33
C SER A 124 -3.02 -12.21 -9.36
N ARG A 125 -3.85 -12.29 -8.31
CA ARG A 125 -5.06 -11.45 -8.16
C ARG A 125 -4.69 -9.98 -7.98
N ALA A 126 -3.68 -9.67 -7.15
CA ALA A 126 -3.18 -8.31 -6.96
C ALA A 126 -2.66 -7.70 -8.28
N ILE A 127 -1.91 -8.48 -9.07
CA ILE A 127 -1.44 -8.05 -10.40
C ILE A 127 -2.63 -7.81 -11.34
N ALA A 128 -3.65 -8.65 -11.33
CA ALA A 128 -4.84 -8.46 -12.15
C ALA A 128 -5.58 -7.16 -11.76
N PHE A 129 -5.74 -6.86 -10.46
CA PHE A 129 -6.30 -5.60 -10.00
C PHE A 129 -5.47 -4.37 -10.41
N ALA A 130 -4.16 -4.51 -10.60
CA ALA A 130 -3.28 -3.46 -11.14
C ALA A 130 -3.25 -3.44 -12.69
N ASN A 131 -4.31 -3.90 -13.34
CA ASN A 131 -4.42 -3.99 -14.80
C ASN A 131 -3.25 -4.77 -15.45
N ASN A 132 -2.81 -5.84 -14.80
CA ASN A 132 -1.66 -6.67 -15.17
C ASN A 132 -0.31 -5.92 -15.22
N ASN A 133 -0.20 -4.79 -14.55
CA ASN A 133 1.04 -4.03 -14.44
C ASN A 133 1.78 -4.36 -13.14
N THR A 134 2.78 -5.24 -13.19
CA THR A 134 3.56 -5.64 -12.02
C THR A 134 4.32 -4.49 -11.37
N LYS A 135 4.61 -3.41 -12.12
CA LYS A 135 5.25 -2.19 -11.60
C LYS A 135 4.34 -1.32 -10.75
N LYS A 136 3.05 -1.65 -10.69
CA LYS A 136 2.05 -0.99 -9.85
C LYS A 136 1.62 -1.86 -8.66
N VAL A 137 2.32 -2.99 -8.47
CA VAL A 137 2.10 -3.91 -7.34
C VAL A 137 3.34 -3.96 -6.47
N PHE A 138 3.15 -3.93 -5.16
CA PHE A 138 4.23 -4.14 -4.20
C PHE A 138 3.78 -5.04 -3.05
N VAL A 139 4.75 -5.72 -2.46
CA VAL A 139 4.54 -6.65 -1.34
C VAL A 139 5.41 -6.20 -0.18
N LEU A 140 4.87 -6.29 1.04
CA LEU A 140 5.63 -6.08 2.27
C LEU A 140 5.96 -7.42 2.91
N SER A 141 7.15 -7.52 3.51
CA SER A 141 7.51 -8.65 4.35
C SER A 141 6.61 -8.78 5.58
N ILE A 142 6.49 -9.98 6.11
CA ILE A 142 5.80 -10.25 7.39
C ILE A 142 6.66 -9.69 8.53
N PRO A 143 6.10 -8.87 9.46
CA PRO A 143 6.79 -8.42 10.66
C PRO A 143 7.18 -9.58 11.58
N ASP A 144 8.29 -9.42 12.30
CA ASP A 144 8.70 -10.37 13.34
C ASP A 144 7.98 -10.06 14.67
N TRP A 145 6.89 -10.77 14.93
CA TRP A 145 6.14 -10.62 16.16
C TRP A 145 6.82 -11.31 17.37
N GLY A 146 7.82 -12.16 17.12
CA GLY A 146 8.57 -12.86 18.17
C GLY A 146 9.34 -11.94 19.12
N VAL A 147 9.60 -10.69 18.69
CA VAL A 147 10.26 -9.67 19.52
C VAL A 147 9.29 -8.90 20.45
N THR A 148 7.99 -9.13 20.32
CA THR A 148 6.96 -8.37 21.04
C THR A 148 6.66 -8.97 22.41
N PRO A 149 6.14 -8.19 23.39
CA PRO A 149 5.69 -8.72 24.67
C PRO A 149 4.59 -9.79 24.55
N PHE A 150 3.81 -9.79 23.47
CA PHE A 150 2.83 -10.83 23.19
C PHE A 150 3.49 -12.22 23.05
N ALA A 151 4.73 -12.29 22.58
CA ALA A 151 5.49 -13.52 22.41
C ALA A 151 6.24 -13.99 23.66
N LYS A 152 6.09 -13.32 24.83
CA LYS A 152 6.90 -13.56 26.05
C LYS A 152 7.01 -15.03 26.48
N ASP A 153 5.97 -15.83 26.24
CA ASP A 153 5.90 -17.26 26.61
C ASP A 153 6.10 -18.17 25.38
N ARG A 154 6.65 -17.64 24.28
CA ARG A 154 6.90 -18.34 23.04
C ARG A 154 8.41 -18.42 22.75
N ASP A 155 8.77 -19.29 21.87
CA ASP A 155 10.13 -19.41 21.34
C ASP A 155 10.35 -18.33 20.27
N SER A 156 10.97 -17.22 20.68
CA SER A 156 11.20 -16.07 19.79
C SER A 156 12.20 -16.39 18.68
N GLU A 157 13.21 -17.26 18.94
CA GLU A 157 14.18 -17.65 17.91
C GLU A 157 13.48 -18.48 16.82
N LYS A 158 12.66 -19.45 17.23
CA LYS A 158 11.85 -20.24 16.29
C LYS A 158 10.90 -19.37 15.46
N ILE A 159 10.23 -18.41 16.10
CA ILE A 159 9.35 -17.48 15.37
C ILE A 159 10.14 -16.69 14.33
N ALA A 160 11.30 -16.16 14.71
CA ALA A 160 12.15 -15.39 13.79
C ALA A 160 12.64 -16.25 12.59
N GLU A 161 13.02 -17.51 12.83
CA GLU A 161 13.42 -18.45 11.77
C GLU A 161 12.25 -18.76 10.83
N GLU A 162 11.06 -19.04 11.37
CA GLU A 162 9.87 -19.33 10.58
C GLU A 162 9.43 -18.12 9.75
N ILE A 163 9.38 -16.90 10.33
CA ILE A 163 9.06 -15.67 9.61
C ILE A 163 10.10 -15.41 8.50
N ALA A 164 11.39 -15.62 8.77
CA ALA A 164 12.43 -15.48 7.75
C ALA A 164 12.22 -16.46 6.58
N ALA A 165 11.82 -17.71 6.85
CA ALA A 165 11.53 -18.69 5.81
C ALA A 165 10.32 -18.27 4.94
N TYR A 166 9.25 -17.74 5.56
CA TYR A 166 8.11 -17.19 4.84
C TYR A 166 8.51 -15.99 3.97
N ASN A 167 9.26 -15.03 4.54
CA ASN A 167 9.70 -13.83 3.82
C ASN A 167 10.64 -14.17 2.65
N THR A 168 11.53 -15.14 2.82
CA THR A 168 12.36 -15.66 1.72
C THR A 168 11.52 -16.24 0.57
N ALA A 169 10.47 -16.97 0.89
CA ALA A 169 9.55 -17.49 -0.12
C ALA A 169 8.76 -16.39 -0.82
N ILE A 170 8.29 -15.38 -0.06
CA ILE A 170 7.59 -14.20 -0.59
C ILE A 170 8.50 -13.43 -1.56
N GLU A 171 9.71 -13.08 -1.14
CA GLU A 171 10.69 -12.33 -1.95
C GLU A 171 10.97 -13.07 -3.26
N ARG A 172 11.30 -14.37 -3.19
CA ARG A 172 11.52 -15.19 -4.38
C ARG A 172 10.32 -15.19 -5.34
N ILE A 173 9.10 -15.30 -4.82
CA ILE A 173 7.88 -15.27 -5.64
C ILE A 173 7.67 -13.89 -6.28
N CYS A 174 7.98 -12.81 -5.55
CA CYS A 174 7.93 -11.45 -6.09
C CYS A 174 8.94 -11.27 -7.23
N ASP A 175 10.17 -11.75 -7.05
CA ASP A 175 11.22 -11.72 -8.09
C ASP A 175 10.80 -12.49 -9.34
N GLU A 176 10.25 -13.71 -9.19
CA GLU A 176 9.73 -14.52 -10.29
C GLU A 176 8.64 -13.79 -11.10
N LYS A 177 7.89 -12.88 -10.47
CA LYS A 177 6.79 -12.11 -11.07
C LYS A 177 7.19 -10.69 -11.49
N GLY A 178 8.36 -10.21 -11.13
CA GLY A 178 8.81 -8.84 -11.36
C GLY A 178 8.01 -7.81 -10.55
N VAL A 179 7.62 -8.17 -9.33
CA VAL A 179 6.90 -7.32 -8.36
C VAL A 179 7.88 -6.83 -7.31
N THR A 180 7.75 -5.57 -6.89
CA THR A 180 8.61 -4.99 -5.87
C THR A 180 8.28 -5.57 -4.49
N PHE A 181 9.33 -6.00 -3.77
CA PHE A 181 9.25 -6.46 -2.38
C PHE A 181 9.93 -5.46 -1.46
N PHE A 182 9.28 -5.09 -0.35
CA PHE A 182 9.82 -4.25 0.70
C PHE A 182 10.00 -5.04 1.98
N ASP A 183 11.25 -5.17 2.44
CA ASP A 183 11.53 -5.83 3.72
C ASP A 183 11.39 -4.86 4.89
N ILE A 184 10.21 -4.86 5.51
CA ILE A 184 9.91 -4.07 6.72
C ILE A 184 10.20 -4.83 8.02
N THR A 185 10.62 -6.10 7.93
CA THR A 185 10.94 -6.93 9.11
C THR A 185 12.01 -6.30 10.01
N PRO A 186 13.10 -5.70 9.50
CA PRO A 186 14.08 -5.01 10.35
C PRO A 186 13.50 -3.85 11.14
N ILE A 187 12.49 -3.15 10.61
CA ILE A 187 11.79 -2.07 11.32
C ILE A 187 11.00 -2.66 12.48
N SER A 188 10.25 -3.74 12.26
CA SER A 188 9.46 -4.41 13.30
C SER A 188 10.30 -4.90 14.46
N LYS A 189 11.52 -5.39 14.20
CA LYS A 189 12.47 -5.86 15.24
C LYS A 189 12.92 -4.77 16.23
N ARG A 190 12.77 -3.50 15.88
CA ARG A 190 13.09 -2.39 16.81
C ARG A 190 12.13 -2.32 18.00
N ALA A 191 10.95 -2.94 17.90
CA ALA A 191 10.00 -3.04 19.00
C ALA A 191 10.60 -3.72 20.24
N LEU A 192 11.61 -4.58 20.08
CA LEU A 192 12.32 -5.22 21.19
C LEU A 192 12.87 -4.21 22.21
N ASN A 193 13.34 -3.05 21.76
CA ASN A 193 13.98 -2.02 22.57
C ASN A 193 13.20 -0.70 22.56
N ASN A 194 12.05 -0.66 21.90
CA ASN A 194 11.21 0.53 21.80
C ASN A 194 9.72 0.17 21.91
N PRO A 195 9.15 0.21 23.11
CA PRO A 195 7.73 -0.11 23.32
C PRO A 195 6.77 0.79 22.53
N ASP A 196 7.17 2.03 22.19
CA ASP A 196 6.35 2.99 21.45
C ASP A 196 6.12 2.56 19.98
N TYR A 197 6.86 1.53 19.53
CA TYR A 197 6.63 0.92 18.22
C TYR A 197 5.39 0.01 18.16
N LEU A 198 4.83 -0.36 19.33
CA LEU A 198 3.67 -1.23 19.41
C LEU A 198 2.42 -0.43 19.84
N ALA A 199 1.27 -0.88 19.37
CA ALA A 199 -0.01 -0.46 19.87
C ALA A 199 -0.25 -0.98 21.31
N ASP A 200 -1.36 -0.57 21.95
CA ASP A 200 -1.68 -0.92 23.33
C ASP A 200 -1.82 -2.44 23.57
N ASP A 201 -2.07 -3.20 22.53
CA ASP A 201 -2.15 -4.67 22.58
C ASP A 201 -0.79 -5.37 22.69
N GLN A 202 0.30 -4.61 22.59
CA GLN A 202 1.68 -5.08 22.69
C GLN A 202 2.08 -6.11 21.62
N LEU A 203 1.41 -6.08 20.49
CA LEU A 203 1.63 -6.97 19.34
C LEU A 203 1.71 -6.22 18.02
N HIS A 204 0.65 -5.44 17.72
CA HIS A 204 0.52 -4.77 16.43
C HIS A 204 1.33 -3.47 16.39
N PRO A 205 1.73 -3.01 15.21
CA PRO A 205 2.47 -1.78 15.05
C PRO A 205 1.69 -0.56 15.52
N SER A 206 2.38 0.37 16.19
CA SER A 206 1.85 1.70 16.46
C SER A 206 1.84 2.58 15.21
N ALA A 207 1.19 3.74 15.30
CA ALA A 207 1.24 4.77 14.27
C ALA A 207 2.68 5.18 13.91
N GLN A 208 3.59 5.18 14.89
CA GLN A 208 5.01 5.51 14.69
C GLN A 208 5.73 4.45 13.85
N MET A 209 5.53 3.16 14.13
CA MET A 209 6.12 2.08 13.34
C MET A 209 5.58 2.11 11.91
N TYR A 210 4.27 2.31 11.74
CA TYR A 210 3.64 2.45 10.43
C TYR A 210 4.20 3.63 9.62
N ALA A 211 4.52 4.75 10.28
CA ALA A 211 5.16 5.89 9.59
C ALA A 211 6.54 5.53 9.02
N GLU A 212 7.31 4.67 9.68
CA GLU A 212 8.59 4.19 9.14
C GLU A 212 8.41 3.22 7.97
N TRP A 213 7.37 2.36 8.00
CA TRP A 213 7.03 1.55 6.83
C TRP A 213 6.67 2.43 5.62
N VAL A 214 5.90 3.48 5.85
CA VAL A 214 5.53 4.46 4.81
C VAL A 214 6.77 5.16 4.25
N ALA A 215 7.74 5.54 5.10
CA ALA A 215 8.98 6.16 4.65
C ALA A 215 9.79 5.24 3.72
N GLU A 216 9.79 3.93 3.97
CA GLU A 216 10.43 2.93 3.13
C GLU A 216 9.72 2.75 1.78
N ILE A 217 8.38 2.71 1.80
CA ILE A 217 7.55 2.37 0.64
C ILE A 217 7.39 3.56 -0.32
N ARG A 218 7.33 4.79 0.18
CA ARG A 218 6.90 5.97 -0.62
C ARG A 218 7.73 6.22 -1.88
N SER A 219 9.00 5.81 -1.90
CA SER A 219 9.86 5.94 -3.08
C SER A 219 9.35 5.20 -4.31
N PHE A 220 8.55 4.14 -4.11
CA PHE A 220 7.90 3.35 -5.15
C PHE A 220 6.96 4.18 -6.04
N PHE A 221 6.44 5.27 -5.53
CA PHE A 221 5.45 6.11 -6.23
C PHE A 221 6.07 7.26 -7.03
N ASN A 222 7.41 7.39 -7.02
CA ASN A 222 8.15 8.45 -7.71
C ASN A 222 8.59 8.08 -9.14
N GLU A 223 8.19 6.87 -9.62
CA GLU A 223 8.49 6.37 -10.97
C GLU A 223 7.39 6.66 -12.00
#